data_48c34274ae14397bc45aa148a078dcd0
#
_entry.id   48c34274ae14397bc45aa148a078dcd0
#
_cell.length_a   1.000
_cell.length_b   1.000
_cell.length_c   1.000
_cell.angle_alpha   90.00
_cell.angle_beta   90.00
_cell.angle_gamma   90.00
#
_symmetry.space_group_name_H-M   'P 1'
#
loop_
_entity.id
_entity.type
_entity.pdbx_description
1 polymer ?
#
loop_
_entity_poly.entity_id
_entity_poly.type
_entity_poly.pdbx_seq_one_letter_code
_entity_poly.pdbx_strand_id
1 'polypeptide(L)'
;DTEYDWEFYGGLVGAYFDSHPAIQKATVRVEDHDHPSTAHLGDAWERTDEWYNYRTNPREQAKVLATLDETTYQGGNMKGDHPIAWCQSYGGGRSFYTGGGHTKESYADEAFRAHLLGGLQYATGQVKADCKPSKDYRKIFNGQTLEGWKQAGPGKFNVKDGTLESEGGMGLLWYQAKELKSYSLKLDWKMQGDDNSGVFVGFPASDDPWSAVNKGYEIQIDATDAPERTTGSVYSFKSANIKARDQVLRPPGQWNSYEIKVQGERLQVFLNGVKINDFTNKDPERSLTDGYIGLQNHGADDQVSFRNIQLKELPTTGG
;
A
#
# COMPACT_ATOMS: atom_id res chain seq x y z
N ASP A 1 -10.19 8.26 26.40
CA ASP A 1 -10.41 8.15 24.98
C ASP A 1 -9.86 9.38 24.25
N THR A 2 -9.70 9.31 22.94
CA THR A 2 -9.09 10.36 22.09
C THR A 2 -10.13 11.24 21.39
N GLU A 3 -11.36 11.27 21.86
CA GLU A 3 -12.44 12.10 21.32
C GLU A 3 -12.16 13.60 21.57
N TYR A 4 -11.53 13.91 22.70
CA TYR A 4 -11.19 15.28 23.09
C TYR A 4 -9.79 15.66 22.66
N ASP A 5 -9.57 16.94 22.29
CA ASP A 5 -8.29 17.47 21.83
C ASP A 5 -7.33 17.72 23.02
N TRP A 6 -6.85 16.63 23.61
CA TRP A 6 -5.80 16.64 24.62
C TRP A 6 -4.47 16.23 23.97
N GLU A 7 -3.64 17.19 23.67
CA GLU A 7 -2.40 17.02 22.91
C GLU A 7 -1.48 15.90 23.45
N PHE A 8 -1.26 15.88 24.78
CA PHE A 8 -0.43 14.84 25.40
C PHE A 8 -1.02 13.46 25.16
N TYR A 9 -2.32 13.28 25.37
CA TYR A 9 -2.97 11.98 25.22
C TYR A 9 -3.07 11.56 23.76
N GLY A 10 -3.36 12.48 22.87
CA GLY A 10 -3.36 12.26 21.43
C GLY A 10 -1.98 11.82 20.94
N GLY A 11 -0.92 12.46 21.40
CA GLY A 11 0.47 12.06 21.12
C GLY A 11 0.84 10.70 21.70
N LEU A 12 0.42 10.40 22.93
CA LEU A 12 0.65 9.12 23.59
C LEU A 12 -0.07 7.96 22.89
N VAL A 13 -1.30 8.18 22.44
CA VAL A 13 -2.09 7.18 21.69
C VAL A 13 -1.65 7.13 20.23
N GLY A 14 -1.37 8.27 19.60
CA GLY A 14 -0.93 8.35 18.21
C GLY A 14 -2.05 8.63 17.21
N ALA A 15 -3.31 8.70 17.65
CA ALA A 15 -4.45 9.08 16.81
C ALA A 15 -5.59 9.65 17.64
N TYR A 16 -6.47 10.43 17.00
CA TYR A 16 -7.71 10.90 17.60
C TYR A 16 -8.90 10.14 17.00
N PHE A 17 -9.85 9.79 17.86
CA PHE A 17 -11.12 9.20 17.48
C PHE A 17 -11.90 10.16 16.56
N ASP A 18 -12.53 9.61 15.54
CA ASP A 18 -13.42 10.33 14.63
C ASP A 18 -14.88 9.89 14.79
N SER A 19 -15.12 8.61 14.55
CA SER A 19 -16.45 8.01 14.53
C SER A 19 -16.40 6.50 14.70
N HIS A 20 -17.55 5.87 14.81
CA HIS A 20 -17.70 4.42 14.74
C HIS A 20 -19.04 4.02 14.13
N PRO A 21 -19.15 2.93 13.38
CA PRO A 21 -20.41 2.30 13.02
C PRO A 21 -21.01 1.50 14.20
N ALA A 22 -22.16 0.87 13.97
CA ALA A 22 -22.73 -0.08 14.92
C ALA A 22 -21.81 -1.28 15.13
N ILE A 23 -21.89 -1.90 16.34
CA ILE A 23 -21.18 -3.15 16.67
C ILE A 23 -21.48 -4.21 15.61
N GLN A 24 -20.44 -4.79 15.01
CA GLN A 24 -20.56 -5.78 13.95
C GLN A 24 -19.31 -6.65 13.83
N LYS A 25 -19.44 -7.75 13.11
CA LYS A 25 -18.33 -8.63 12.78
C LYS A 25 -17.44 -7.97 11.72
N ALA A 26 -16.13 -8.05 11.91
CA ALA A 26 -15.11 -7.66 10.93
C ALA A 26 -13.92 -8.59 10.98
N THR A 27 -13.09 -8.55 9.93
CA THR A 27 -11.81 -9.23 9.88
C THR A 27 -10.71 -8.26 10.24
N VAL A 28 -9.92 -8.60 11.25
CA VAL A 28 -8.66 -7.93 11.59
C VAL A 28 -7.53 -8.64 10.83
N ARG A 29 -6.72 -7.89 10.09
CA ARG A 29 -5.52 -8.37 9.40
C ARG A 29 -4.30 -8.10 10.26
N VAL A 30 -3.54 -9.14 10.59
CA VAL A 30 -2.30 -9.00 11.36
C VAL A 30 -1.17 -8.65 10.43
N GLU A 31 -0.47 -7.53 10.70
CA GLU A 31 0.67 -7.06 9.91
C GLU A 31 2.02 -7.40 10.54
N ASP A 32 2.06 -7.56 11.86
CA ASP A 32 3.26 -7.89 12.62
C ASP A 32 3.01 -9.09 13.53
N HIS A 33 3.74 -10.18 13.31
CA HIS A 33 3.67 -11.40 14.11
C HIS A 33 4.80 -11.50 15.14
N ASP A 34 5.70 -10.52 15.20
CA ASP A 34 6.82 -10.50 16.17
C ASP A 34 6.44 -9.79 17.47
N HIS A 35 5.43 -8.92 17.44
CA HIS A 35 4.97 -8.22 18.64
C HIS A 35 4.20 -9.17 19.57
N PRO A 36 4.44 -9.15 20.90
CA PRO A 36 3.81 -10.09 21.84
C PRO A 36 2.27 -10.05 21.86
N SER A 37 1.66 -8.91 21.46
CA SER A 37 0.19 -8.81 21.37
C SER A 37 -0.41 -9.53 20.15
N THR A 38 0.36 -9.82 19.14
CA THR A 38 -0.11 -10.37 17.85
C THR A 38 0.56 -11.69 17.45
N ALA A 39 1.63 -12.08 18.14
CA ALA A 39 2.41 -13.29 17.83
C ALA A 39 1.61 -14.60 17.86
N HIS A 40 0.51 -14.64 18.62
CA HIS A 40 -0.37 -15.81 18.74
C HIS A 40 -1.52 -15.84 17.73
N LEU A 41 -1.69 -14.75 16.94
CA LEU A 41 -2.78 -14.59 15.97
C LEU A 41 -2.34 -15.09 14.59
N GLY A 42 -3.29 -15.60 13.81
CA GLY A 42 -3.08 -15.85 12.37
C GLY A 42 -3.15 -14.55 11.55
N ASP A 43 -2.91 -14.63 10.23
CA ASP A 43 -2.97 -13.49 9.31
C ASP A 43 -4.33 -12.77 9.32
N ALA A 44 -5.39 -13.51 9.61
CA ALA A 44 -6.76 -13.01 9.70
C ALA A 44 -7.39 -13.43 11.04
N TRP A 45 -7.95 -12.46 11.74
CA TRP A 45 -8.61 -12.64 13.03
C TRP A 45 -10.02 -12.06 12.97
N GLU A 46 -11.02 -12.94 12.86
CA GLU A 46 -12.43 -12.53 12.83
C GLU A 46 -12.96 -12.29 14.24
N ARG A 47 -13.62 -11.16 14.44
CA ARG A 47 -14.26 -10.84 15.72
C ARG A 47 -15.38 -9.81 15.57
N THR A 48 -16.23 -9.73 16.58
CA THR A 48 -17.32 -8.73 16.67
C THR A 48 -16.96 -7.70 17.74
N ASP A 49 -16.95 -6.44 17.37
CA ASP A 49 -16.68 -5.33 18.29
C ASP A 49 -17.25 -4.01 17.72
N GLU A 50 -17.03 -2.89 18.45
CA GLU A 50 -17.25 -1.54 17.95
C GLU A 50 -15.95 -1.07 17.29
N TRP A 51 -15.99 -0.76 15.98
CA TRP A 51 -14.81 -0.46 15.19
C TRP A 51 -14.62 1.04 15.03
N TYR A 52 -13.52 1.58 15.56
CA TYR A 52 -13.25 3.02 15.58
C TYR A 52 -12.56 3.47 14.30
N ASN A 53 -13.07 4.56 13.72
CA ASN A 53 -12.40 5.37 12.72
C ASN A 53 -11.58 6.46 13.42
N TYR A 54 -10.50 6.91 12.78
CA TYR A 54 -9.57 7.91 13.33
C TYR A 54 -9.47 9.12 12.40
N ARG A 55 -9.24 10.30 12.98
CA ARG A 55 -9.05 11.56 12.22
C ARG A 55 -7.78 11.51 11.37
N THR A 56 -6.75 10.79 11.82
CA THR A 56 -5.47 10.61 11.12
C THR A 56 -5.01 9.18 11.22
N ASN A 57 -4.28 8.70 10.20
CA ASN A 57 -3.67 7.38 10.23
C ASN A 57 -2.39 7.42 11.09
N PRO A 58 -2.25 6.58 12.13
CA PRO A 58 -1.10 6.58 13.03
C PRO A 58 0.19 6.03 12.42
N ARG A 59 0.17 5.45 11.23
CA ARG A 59 1.26 4.71 10.60
C ARG A 59 2.57 5.50 10.43
N GLU A 60 2.50 6.81 10.31
CA GLU A 60 3.70 7.66 10.17
C GLU A 60 4.53 7.74 11.46
N GLN A 61 3.87 7.62 12.61
CA GLN A 61 4.50 7.79 13.93
C GLN A 61 4.52 6.52 14.79
N ALA A 62 3.69 5.54 14.45
CA ALA A 62 3.55 4.31 15.20
C ALA A 62 3.77 3.08 14.30
N LYS A 63 4.22 1.98 14.86
CA LYS A 63 4.26 0.68 14.20
C LYS A 63 2.87 0.05 14.27
N VAL A 64 2.21 -0.10 13.14
CA VAL A 64 0.94 -0.79 13.03
C VAL A 64 1.16 -2.29 13.19
N LEU A 65 0.37 -2.91 14.04
CA LEU A 65 0.40 -4.33 14.37
C LEU A 65 -0.74 -5.09 13.68
N ALA A 66 -1.89 -4.42 13.55
CA ALA A 66 -3.06 -4.99 12.89
C ALA A 66 -3.95 -3.88 12.30
N THR A 67 -4.64 -4.22 11.21
CA THR A 67 -5.58 -3.36 10.48
C THR A 67 -6.96 -4.01 10.39
N LEU A 68 -8.01 -3.21 10.25
CA LEU A 68 -9.34 -3.69 9.87
C LEU A 68 -9.44 -3.82 8.35
N ASP A 69 -10.02 -4.91 7.90
CA ASP A 69 -10.41 -5.08 6.51
C ASP A 69 -11.79 -4.44 6.29
N GLU A 70 -11.82 -3.20 5.80
CA GLU A 70 -13.04 -2.41 5.60
C GLU A 70 -14.03 -3.05 4.61
N THR A 71 -13.62 -4.08 3.87
CA THR A 71 -14.52 -4.82 2.96
C THR A 71 -15.39 -5.83 3.69
N THR A 72 -15.05 -6.17 4.92
CA THR A 72 -15.73 -7.20 5.72
C THR A 72 -16.80 -6.64 6.66
N TYR A 73 -16.93 -5.31 6.72
CA TYR A 73 -17.93 -4.64 7.56
C TYR A 73 -18.37 -3.29 6.93
N GLN A 74 -19.33 -2.60 7.53
CA GLN A 74 -19.84 -1.33 7.01
C GLN A 74 -19.46 -0.16 7.91
N GLY A 75 -19.15 1.00 7.30
CA GLY A 75 -18.88 2.25 8.00
C GLY A 75 -17.43 2.51 8.34
N GLY A 76 -16.50 1.71 7.82
CA GLY A 76 -15.08 2.06 7.76
C GLY A 76 -14.86 3.27 6.85
N ASN A 77 -13.99 4.22 7.25
CA ASN A 77 -13.72 5.42 6.48
C ASN A 77 -12.22 5.77 6.36
N MET A 78 -11.35 4.83 6.69
CA MET A 78 -9.89 5.02 6.62
C MET A 78 -9.30 4.69 5.23
N LYS A 79 -10.17 4.56 4.21
CA LYS A 79 -9.80 4.40 2.79
C LYS A 79 -8.94 3.17 2.51
N GLY A 80 -9.19 2.07 3.22
CA GLY A 80 -8.49 0.79 3.03
C GLY A 80 -7.15 0.66 3.71
N ASP A 81 -6.69 1.65 4.45
CA ASP A 81 -5.56 1.53 5.38
C ASP A 81 -6.06 1.90 6.79
N HIS A 82 -6.66 0.91 7.46
CA HIS A 82 -7.38 1.10 8.72
C HIS A 82 -6.68 0.48 9.93
N PRO A 83 -5.65 1.11 10.50
CA PRO A 83 -5.01 0.61 11.71
C PRO A 83 -6.00 0.47 12.85
N ILE A 84 -5.96 -0.67 13.57
CA ILE A 84 -6.80 -0.91 14.74
C ILE A 84 -5.98 -1.28 15.99
N ALA A 85 -4.72 -1.73 15.80
CA ALA A 85 -3.78 -1.93 16.88
C ALA A 85 -2.38 -1.47 16.45
N TRP A 86 -1.69 -0.76 17.34
CA TRP A 86 -0.34 -0.26 17.08
C TRP A 86 0.44 -0.03 18.38
N CYS A 87 1.74 0.18 18.24
CA CYS A 87 2.61 0.55 19.34
C CYS A 87 3.60 1.65 18.93
N GLN A 88 4.08 2.41 19.90
CA GLN A 88 5.08 3.46 19.72
C GLN A 88 5.88 3.77 20.97
N SER A 89 6.95 4.54 20.80
CA SER A 89 7.64 5.20 21.91
C SER A 89 7.19 6.65 21.98
N TYR A 90 6.82 7.12 23.19
CA TYR A 90 6.40 8.49 23.42
C TYR A 90 6.92 9.00 24.76
N GLY A 91 7.52 10.17 24.80
CA GLY A 91 8.00 10.80 26.02
C GLY A 91 9.02 9.97 26.83
N GLY A 92 9.78 9.08 26.15
CA GLY A 92 10.70 8.16 26.78
C GLY A 92 10.04 6.86 27.31
N GLY A 93 8.72 6.74 27.21
CA GLY A 93 7.94 5.56 27.57
C GLY A 93 7.54 4.71 26.35
N ARG A 94 6.68 3.72 26.63
CA ARG A 94 6.09 2.83 25.61
C ARG A 94 4.59 2.95 25.62
N SER A 95 3.97 2.97 24.44
CA SER A 95 2.53 2.97 24.26
C SER A 95 2.12 1.79 23.39
N PHE A 96 1.10 1.08 23.83
CA PHE A 96 0.37 0.09 23.06
C PHE A 96 -1.09 0.53 22.99
N TYR A 97 -1.65 0.55 21.81
CA TYR A 97 -3.04 0.89 21.57
C TYR A 97 -3.77 -0.25 20.86
N THR A 98 -5.01 -0.48 21.23
CA THR A 98 -5.97 -1.31 20.50
C THR A 98 -7.34 -0.63 20.53
N GLY A 99 -7.98 -0.54 19.35
CA GLY A 99 -9.33 -0.01 19.18
C GLY A 99 -10.43 -1.07 19.38
N GLY A 100 -10.07 -2.26 19.84
CA GLY A 100 -11.03 -3.30 20.24
C GLY A 100 -11.30 -3.31 21.74
N GLY A 101 -12.37 -4.02 22.16
CA GLY A 101 -12.68 -4.20 23.58
C GLY A 101 -13.82 -3.33 24.08
N HIS A 102 -14.69 -2.84 23.22
CA HIS A 102 -15.90 -2.16 23.61
C HIS A 102 -16.93 -3.13 24.24
N THR A 103 -17.04 -4.34 23.70
CA THR A 103 -18.02 -5.35 24.15
C THR A 103 -17.51 -6.20 25.31
N LYS A 104 -18.43 -6.67 26.18
CA LYS A 104 -18.10 -7.60 27.27
C LYS A 104 -17.57 -8.93 26.73
N GLU A 105 -18.09 -9.37 25.62
CA GLU A 105 -17.75 -10.60 24.91
C GLU A 105 -16.29 -10.61 24.48
N SER A 106 -15.73 -9.45 24.13
CA SER A 106 -14.31 -9.29 23.81
C SER A 106 -13.42 -9.77 24.94
N TYR A 107 -13.75 -9.50 26.21
CA TYR A 107 -12.96 -9.93 27.37
C TYR A 107 -13.17 -11.41 27.73
N ALA A 108 -14.18 -12.06 27.17
CA ALA A 108 -14.36 -13.51 27.27
C ALA A 108 -13.53 -14.27 26.21
N ASP A 109 -13.16 -13.61 25.11
CA ASP A 109 -12.33 -14.18 24.04
C ASP A 109 -10.87 -14.35 24.52
N GLU A 110 -10.37 -15.58 24.42
CA GLU A 110 -9.02 -15.93 24.85
C GLU A 110 -7.94 -15.23 24.00
N ALA A 111 -8.14 -15.16 22.69
CA ALA A 111 -7.23 -14.51 21.79
C ALA A 111 -7.14 -12.99 22.06
N PHE A 112 -8.27 -12.34 22.39
CA PHE A 112 -8.26 -10.93 22.77
C PHE A 112 -7.58 -10.68 24.12
N ARG A 113 -7.79 -11.55 25.11
CA ARG A 113 -7.05 -11.44 26.39
C ARG A 113 -5.55 -11.61 26.21
N ALA A 114 -5.12 -12.55 25.35
CA ALA A 114 -3.71 -12.72 25.01
C ALA A 114 -3.15 -11.50 24.29
N HIS A 115 -3.94 -10.88 23.38
CA HIS A 115 -3.62 -9.62 22.72
C HIS A 115 -3.38 -8.49 23.74
N LEU A 116 -4.29 -8.30 24.69
CA LEU A 116 -4.14 -7.30 25.76
C LEU A 116 -2.94 -7.59 26.66
N LEU A 117 -2.73 -8.86 27.06
CA LEU A 117 -1.61 -9.25 27.89
C LEU A 117 -0.27 -8.95 27.21
N GLY A 118 -0.11 -9.31 25.94
CA GLY A 118 1.09 -9.01 25.16
C GLY A 118 1.35 -7.51 25.04
N GLY A 119 0.30 -6.71 24.82
CA GLY A 119 0.38 -5.25 24.80
C GLY A 119 0.82 -4.68 26.15
N LEU A 120 0.27 -5.19 27.26
CA LEU A 120 0.64 -4.78 28.61
C LEU A 120 2.10 -5.15 28.95
N GLN A 121 2.53 -6.36 28.60
CA GLN A 121 3.92 -6.81 28.80
C GLN A 121 4.92 -5.92 28.06
N TYR A 122 4.59 -5.51 26.83
CA TYR A 122 5.40 -4.55 26.09
C TYR A 122 5.40 -3.17 26.76
N ALA A 123 4.24 -2.62 27.09
CA ALA A 123 4.12 -1.28 27.67
C ALA A 123 4.84 -1.16 29.03
N THR A 124 4.79 -2.21 29.86
CA THR A 124 5.50 -2.28 31.14
C THR A 124 6.99 -2.63 31.01
N GLY A 125 7.46 -2.97 29.82
CA GLY A 125 8.85 -3.32 29.54
C GLY A 125 9.27 -4.73 29.94
N GLN A 126 8.32 -5.59 30.28
CA GLN A 126 8.60 -7.01 30.58
C GLN A 126 9.08 -7.76 29.33
N VAL A 127 8.54 -7.39 28.15
CA VAL A 127 8.95 -7.93 26.86
C VAL A 127 9.40 -6.78 25.96
N LYS A 128 10.46 -7.00 25.20
CA LYS A 128 10.96 -6.05 24.20
C LYS A 128 10.27 -6.33 22.85
N ALA A 129 9.85 -5.29 22.15
CA ALA A 129 9.42 -5.34 20.77
C ALA A 129 9.89 -4.08 20.04
N ASP A 130 10.08 -4.19 18.72
CA ASP A 130 10.36 -3.02 17.89
C ASP A 130 9.04 -2.33 17.56
N CYS A 131 8.88 -1.12 18.06
CA CYS A 131 7.71 -0.25 17.85
C CYS A 131 8.08 1.05 17.13
N LYS A 132 9.16 1.04 16.38
CA LYS A 132 9.43 2.12 15.42
C LYS A 132 8.44 2.02 14.26
N PRO A 133 7.96 3.13 13.71
CA PRO A 133 7.14 3.13 12.50
C PRO A 133 7.76 2.20 11.47
N SER A 134 6.95 1.33 10.90
CA SER A 134 7.47 0.34 9.96
C SER A 134 8.04 1.06 8.75
N LYS A 135 9.32 0.84 8.50
CA LYS A 135 9.97 1.22 7.24
C LYS A 135 9.91 0.10 6.22
N ASP A 136 9.18 -0.96 6.52
CA ASP A 136 9.04 -2.14 5.67
C ASP A 136 7.92 -1.96 4.64
N TYR A 137 7.92 -2.83 3.65
CA TYR A 137 6.87 -2.84 2.65
C TYR A 137 5.54 -3.29 3.26
N ARG A 138 4.48 -2.51 3.03
CA ARG A 138 3.10 -2.89 3.34
C ARG A 138 2.36 -3.29 2.08
N LYS A 139 1.49 -4.28 2.16
CA LYS A 139 0.59 -4.62 1.06
C LYS A 139 -0.43 -3.48 0.88
N ILE A 140 -0.57 -2.98 -0.34
CA ILE A 140 -1.59 -2.00 -0.73
C ILE A 140 -2.65 -2.61 -1.67
N PHE A 141 -2.52 -3.89 -1.98
CA PHE A 141 -3.53 -4.73 -2.58
C PHE A 141 -3.63 -6.02 -1.76
N ASN A 142 -4.83 -6.30 -1.23
CA ASN A 142 -5.07 -7.42 -0.32
C ASN A 142 -5.31 -8.77 -1.04
N GLY A 143 -5.34 -8.77 -2.38
CA GLY A 143 -5.61 -9.95 -3.20
C GLY A 143 -7.10 -10.32 -3.31
N GLN A 144 -8.02 -9.56 -2.71
CA GLN A 144 -9.44 -9.90 -2.64
C GLN A 144 -10.35 -8.80 -3.18
N THR A 145 -9.97 -7.52 -3.00
CA THR A 145 -10.81 -6.37 -3.33
C THR A 145 -9.99 -5.21 -3.87
N LEU A 146 -10.66 -4.25 -4.50
CA LEU A 146 -10.07 -2.99 -4.96
C LEU A 146 -10.11 -1.89 -3.89
N GLU A 147 -10.19 -2.25 -2.63
CA GLU A 147 -10.22 -1.26 -1.56
C GLU A 147 -8.94 -0.40 -1.56
N GLY A 148 -9.10 0.92 -1.38
CA GLY A 148 -8.01 1.88 -1.52
C GLY A 148 -7.63 2.21 -2.96
N TRP A 149 -8.25 1.55 -3.95
CA TRP A 149 -8.03 1.75 -5.37
C TRP A 149 -9.26 2.33 -6.06
N LYS A 150 -9.05 3.10 -7.12
CA LYS A 150 -10.10 3.67 -7.94
C LYS A 150 -9.85 3.37 -9.41
N GLN A 151 -10.90 2.96 -10.11
CA GLN A 151 -10.86 2.77 -11.56
C GLN A 151 -11.28 4.05 -12.27
N ALA A 152 -10.59 4.38 -13.35
CA ALA A 152 -10.90 5.50 -14.25
C ALA A 152 -10.82 5.00 -15.69
N GLY A 153 -11.72 5.53 -16.56
CA GLY A 153 -11.84 5.14 -17.95
C GLY A 153 -12.74 3.92 -18.20
N PRO A 154 -12.91 3.52 -19.48
CA PRO A 154 -13.76 2.40 -19.85
C PRO A 154 -13.19 1.02 -19.50
N GLY A 155 -11.86 0.87 -19.53
CA GLY A 155 -11.19 -0.36 -19.12
C GLY A 155 -11.17 -0.51 -17.61
N LYS A 156 -11.10 -1.74 -17.15
CA LYS A 156 -11.16 -2.08 -15.73
C LYS A 156 -10.17 -3.18 -15.35
N PHE A 157 -9.95 -3.33 -14.05
CA PHE A 157 -9.29 -4.48 -13.47
C PHE A 157 -10.28 -5.27 -12.64
N ASN A 158 -10.25 -6.60 -12.80
CA ASN A 158 -11.01 -7.54 -11.99
C ASN A 158 -10.07 -8.27 -11.04
N VAL A 159 -10.56 -8.53 -9.83
CA VAL A 159 -9.83 -9.37 -8.87
C VAL A 159 -10.19 -10.83 -9.11
N LYS A 160 -9.19 -11.67 -9.35
CA LYS A 160 -9.35 -13.10 -9.53
C LYS A 160 -8.16 -13.86 -8.97
N ASP A 161 -8.41 -14.82 -8.08
CA ASP A 161 -7.40 -15.70 -7.50
C ASP A 161 -6.17 -14.97 -6.93
N GLY A 162 -6.39 -13.82 -6.24
CA GLY A 162 -5.33 -13.01 -5.65
C GLY A 162 -4.58 -12.11 -6.64
N THR A 163 -5.07 -11.99 -7.88
CA THR A 163 -4.49 -11.16 -8.93
C THR A 163 -5.46 -10.08 -9.42
N LEU A 164 -4.92 -9.00 -9.96
CA LEU A 164 -5.64 -8.01 -10.75
C LEU A 164 -5.47 -8.39 -12.22
N GLU A 165 -6.56 -8.60 -12.95
CA GLU A 165 -6.54 -8.91 -14.39
C GLU A 165 -7.16 -7.76 -15.17
N SER A 166 -6.44 -7.23 -16.19
CA SER A 166 -6.94 -6.16 -17.07
C SER A 166 -8.05 -6.67 -17.99
N GLU A 167 -9.05 -5.83 -18.26
CA GLU A 167 -10.17 -6.11 -19.18
C GLU A 167 -10.70 -4.82 -19.81
N GLY A 168 -10.96 -4.84 -21.09
CA GLY A 168 -11.87 -3.90 -21.75
C GLY A 168 -11.29 -2.56 -22.23
N GLY A 169 -10.00 -2.46 -22.52
CA GLY A 169 -9.41 -1.30 -23.18
C GLY A 169 -8.87 -0.23 -22.23
N MET A 170 -8.67 1.01 -22.74
CA MET A 170 -8.00 2.07 -21.99
C MET A 170 -8.62 2.34 -20.63
N GLY A 171 -7.83 2.18 -19.58
CA GLY A 171 -8.23 2.42 -18.21
C GLY A 171 -7.04 2.57 -17.28
N LEU A 172 -7.32 3.10 -16.10
CA LEU A 172 -6.35 3.29 -15.04
C LEU A 172 -6.94 2.78 -13.72
N LEU A 173 -6.24 1.87 -13.05
CA LEU A 173 -6.50 1.54 -11.67
C LEU A 173 -5.45 2.24 -10.80
N TRP A 174 -5.85 3.24 -10.01
CA TRP A 174 -4.90 4.03 -9.22
C TRP A 174 -5.18 3.96 -7.71
N TYR A 175 -4.10 3.96 -6.93
CA TYR A 175 -4.15 3.90 -5.48
C TYR A 175 -4.50 5.27 -4.92
N GLN A 176 -5.80 5.47 -4.58
CA GLN A 176 -6.34 6.76 -4.13
C GLN A 176 -6.19 7.01 -2.62
N ALA A 177 -5.86 5.98 -1.85
CA ALA A 177 -5.86 6.07 -0.39
C ALA A 177 -4.84 7.09 0.14
N LYS A 178 -3.74 7.32 -0.59
CA LYS A 178 -2.69 8.26 -0.19
C LYS A 178 -1.95 8.85 -1.39
N GLU A 179 -1.71 10.16 -1.33
CA GLU A 179 -0.72 10.83 -2.18
C GLU A 179 0.69 10.53 -1.68
N LEU A 180 1.61 10.22 -2.59
CA LEU A 180 2.94 9.72 -2.28
C LEU A 180 4.02 10.72 -2.67
N LYS A 181 5.07 10.83 -1.83
CA LYS A 181 6.21 11.74 -2.07
C LYS A 181 7.50 10.97 -2.40
N SER A 182 8.02 10.25 -1.43
CA SER A 182 9.20 9.39 -1.61
C SER A 182 8.84 7.98 -1.19
N TYR A 183 9.05 7.02 -2.09
CA TYR A 183 8.62 5.65 -1.86
C TYR A 183 9.38 4.61 -2.69
N SER A 184 9.25 3.36 -2.30
CA SER A 184 9.57 2.20 -3.12
C SER A 184 8.31 1.36 -3.27
N LEU A 185 7.88 1.16 -4.51
CA LEU A 185 6.76 0.32 -4.91
C LEU A 185 7.30 -1.00 -5.42
N LYS A 186 6.82 -2.12 -4.90
CA LYS A 186 7.06 -3.46 -5.43
C LYS A 186 5.76 -4.07 -5.93
N LEU A 187 5.83 -4.74 -7.06
CA LEU A 187 4.71 -5.50 -7.59
C LEU A 187 5.22 -6.60 -8.54
N ASP A 188 4.44 -7.66 -8.65
CA ASP A 188 4.63 -8.64 -9.72
C ASP A 188 3.65 -8.36 -10.85
N TRP A 189 4.11 -8.55 -12.09
CA TRP A 189 3.30 -8.43 -13.29
C TRP A 189 3.54 -9.59 -14.25
N LYS A 190 2.55 -9.90 -15.06
CA LYS A 190 2.61 -10.97 -16.05
C LYS A 190 1.74 -10.58 -17.25
N MET A 191 2.30 -10.61 -18.45
CA MET A 191 1.58 -10.56 -19.73
C MET A 191 1.44 -11.97 -20.31
N GLN A 192 0.44 -12.20 -21.15
CA GLN A 192 0.20 -13.51 -21.77
C GLN A 192 0.93 -13.65 -23.11
N GLY A 193 1.05 -12.59 -23.87
CA GLY A 193 1.65 -12.54 -25.19
C GLY A 193 2.40 -11.23 -25.43
N ASP A 194 2.15 -10.63 -26.59
CA ASP A 194 2.61 -9.29 -26.95
C ASP A 194 1.58 -8.26 -26.47
N ASP A 195 1.46 -8.15 -25.15
CA ASP A 195 0.51 -7.28 -24.49
C ASP A 195 1.20 -5.99 -24.02
N ASN A 196 0.41 -4.92 -23.88
CA ASN A 196 0.87 -3.62 -23.42
C ASN A 196 0.19 -3.22 -22.11
N SER A 197 0.98 -2.71 -21.20
CA SER A 197 0.55 -2.12 -19.92
C SER A 197 1.68 -1.25 -19.34
N GLY A 198 1.43 -0.65 -18.18
CA GLY A 198 2.42 0.16 -17.51
C GLY A 198 2.08 0.44 -16.05
N VAL A 199 3.08 0.94 -15.33
CA VAL A 199 2.92 1.46 -13.97
C VAL A 199 3.12 2.96 -14.02
N PHE A 200 2.07 3.73 -13.72
CA PHE A 200 2.14 5.18 -13.65
C PHE A 200 2.56 5.66 -12.26
N VAL A 201 3.33 6.75 -12.24
CA VAL A 201 3.79 7.43 -11.02
C VAL A 201 3.73 8.95 -11.20
N GLY A 202 3.55 9.71 -10.10
CA GLY A 202 3.68 11.18 -10.09
C GLY A 202 2.57 11.92 -10.85
N PHE A 203 1.34 11.42 -10.88
CA PHE A 203 0.21 12.09 -11.51
C PHE A 203 -0.80 12.58 -10.47
N PRO A 204 -1.59 13.64 -10.76
CA PRO A 204 -2.61 14.15 -9.86
C PRO A 204 -3.85 13.24 -9.82
N ALA A 205 -4.62 13.29 -8.74
CA ALA A 205 -5.91 12.62 -8.64
C ALA A 205 -6.84 13.03 -9.80
N SER A 206 -7.40 12.04 -10.50
CA SER A 206 -8.29 12.30 -11.64
C SER A 206 -9.17 11.08 -11.94
N ASP A 207 -10.37 11.34 -12.46
CA ASP A 207 -11.27 10.34 -13.03
C ASP A 207 -11.01 10.12 -14.54
N ASP A 208 -10.13 10.94 -15.12
CA ASP A 208 -9.66 10.79 -16.49
C ASP A 208 -8.35 9.97 -16.50
N PRO A 209 -8.32 8.78 -17.12
CA PRO A 209 -7.13 7.95 -17.20
C PRO A 209 -5.98 8.63 -17.94
N TRP A 210 -6.28 9.56 -18.87
CA TRP A 210 -5.27 10.34 -19.60
C TRP A 210 -4.50 11.31 -18.71
N SER A 211 -5.02 11.62 -17.52
CA SER A 211 -4.28 12.44 -16.54
C SER A 211 -2.94 11.81 -16.18
N ALA A 212 -2.91 10.49 -15.97
CA ALA A 212 -1.68 9.76 -15.67
C ALA A 212 -0.68 9.80 -16.84
N VAL A 213 -1.17 9.64 -18.07
CA VAL A 213 -0.35 9.73 -19.29
C VAL A 213 0.22 11.14 -19.48
N ASN A 214 -0.61 12.17 -19.30
CA ASN A 214 -0.26 13.56 -19.61
C ASN A 214 0.56 14.24 -18.51
N LYS A 215 0.41 13.84 -17.25
CA LYS A 215 1.00 14.53 -16.09
C LYS A 215 1.93 13.65 -15.26
N GLY A 216 1.85 12.33 -15.36
CA GLY A 216 2.73 11.37 -14.69
C GLY A 216 3.83 10.82 -15.59
N TYR A 217 4.49 9.79 -15.08
CA TYR A 217 5.48 9.00 -15.81
C TYR A 217 5.04 7.55 -15.84
N GLU A 218 5.16 6.90 -16.97
CA GLU A 218 4.86 5.50 -17.15
C GLU A 218 6.13 4.66 -17.16
N ILE A 219 6.17 3.63 -16.34
CA ILE A 219 7.16 2.55 -16.42
C ILE A 219 6.53 1.44 -17.23
N GLN A 220 7.02 1.31 -18.46
CA GLN A 220 6.41 0.47 -19.49
C GLN A 220 6.51 -1.02 -19.20
N ILE A 221 5.48 -1.75 -19.64
CA ILE A 221 5.41 -3.20 -19.74
C ILE A 221 4.96 -3.51 -21.17
N ASP A 222 5.93 -3.89 -22.02
CA ASP A 222 5.72 -4.19 -23.45
C ASP A 222 6.89 -5.02 -23.94
N ALA A 223 6.63 -6.08 -24.72
CA ALA A 223 7.67 -7.03 -25.13
C ALA A 223 8.43 -6.56 -26.38
N THR A 224 7.78 -5.83 -27.28
CA THR A 224 8.24 -5.72 -28.70
C THR A 224 8.40 -4.30 -29.21
N ASP A 225 7.93 -3.27 -28.49
CA ASP A 225 8.03 -1.88 -28.97
C ASP A 225 9.48 -1.35 -28.99
N ALA A 226 9.67 -0.17 -29.53
CA ALA A 226 10.96 0.52 -29.63
C ALA A 226 11.63 0.68 -28.24
N PRO A 227 12.97 0.78 -28.18
CA PRO A 227 13.72 0.81 -26.92
C PRO A 227 13.23 1.83 -25.88
N GLU A 228 12.70 2.97 -26.32
CA GLU A 228 12.16 4.02 -25.46
C GLU A 228 10.73 3.75 -24.97
N ARG A 229 10.10 2.69 -25.46
CA ARG A 229 8.70 2.32 -25.20
C ARG A 229 8.52 0.86 -24.77
N THR A 230 9.61 0.12 -24.53
CA THR A 230 9.55 -1.27 -24.12
C THR A 230 9.74 -1.43 -22.61
N THR A 231 9.56 -2.63 -22.09
CA THR A 231 9.62 -2.98 -20.67
C THR A 231 10.78 -2.30 -19.93
N GLY A 232 10.44 -1.55 -18.89
CA GLY A 232 11.37 -0.86 -18.01
C GLY A 232 11.80 0.53 -18.48
N SER A 233 11.34 0.98 -19.65
CA SER A 233 11.53 2.37 -20.08
C SER A 233 10.63 3.30 -19.26
N VAL A 234 11.09 4.52 -19.03
CA VAL A 234 10.18 5.64 -18.70
C VAL A 234 9.67 6.12 -20.04
N TYR A 235 8.43 5.73 -20.36
CA TYR A 235 7.82 5.81 -21.69
C TYR A 235 8.07 7.14 -22.38
N SER A 236 8.71 7.11 -23.54
CA SER A 236 9.11 8.27 -24.36
C SER A 236 10.09 9.26 -23.70
N PHE A 237 10.51 9.07 -22.46
CA PHE A 237 11.48 9.94 -21.78
C PHE A 237 12.87 9.30 -21.65
N LYS A 238 12.93 8.02 -21.32
CA LYS A 238 14.21 7.33 -21.15
C LYS A 238 14.10 5.83 -21.39
N SER A 239 14.88 5.31 -22.35
CA SER A 239 15.02 3.88 -22.57
C SER A 239 15.61 3.17 -21.36
N ALA A 240 15.17 1.94 -21.13
CA ALA A 240 15.82 1.03 -20.19
C ALA A 240 17.23 0.65 -20.66
N ASN A 241 18.06 0.20 -19.74
CA ASN A 241 19.29 -0.52 -20.10
C ASN A 241 18.90 -1.89 -20.68
N ILE A 242 18.77 -1.95 -22.02
CA ILE A 242 18.29 -3.13 -22.75
C ILE A 242 19.10 -4.37 -22.42
N LYS A 243 20.43 -4.24 -22.36
CA LYS A 243 21.32 -5.38 -22.04
C LYS A 243 21.05 -5.94 -20.63
N ALA A 244 20.88 -5.08 -19.65
CA ALA A 244 20.58 -5.50 -18.28
C ALA A 244 19.16 -6.07 -18.16
N ARG A 245 18.18 -5.47 -18.88
CA ARG A 245 16.80 -5.95 -18.95
C ARG A 245 16.75 -7.37 -19.51
N ASP A 246 17.37 -7.62 -20.67
CA ASP A 246 17.30 -8.90 -21.40
C ASP A 246 17.95 -10.05 -20.64
N GLN A 247 18.86 -9.75 -19.72
CA GLN A 247 19.45 -10.77 -18.84
C GLN A 247 18.49 -11.31 -17.78
N VAL A 248 17.44 -10.55 -17.43
CA VAL A 248 16.56 -10.88 -16.30
C VAL A 248 15.09 -10.90 -16.64
N LEU A 249 14.68 -10.36 -17.78
CA LEU A 249 13.29 -10.38 -18.24
C LEU A 249 12.85 -11.82 -18.49
N ARG A 250 11.77 -12.22 -17.86
CA ARG A 250 11.12 -13.52 -18.08
C ARG A 250 10.12 -13.38 -19.23
N PRO A 251 9.97 -14.42 -20.07
CA PRO A 251 9.10 -14.40 -21.23
C PRO A 251 7.61 -14.28 -20.83
N PRO A 252 6.73 -13.92 -21.79
CA PRO A 252 5.28 -13.95 -21.59
C PRO A 252 4.80 -15.25 -20.95
N GLY A 253 3.75 -15.18 -20.13
CA GLY A 253 3.24 -16.26 -19.30
C GLY A 253 3.97 -16.46 -17.97
N GLN A 254 5.10 -15.80 -17.74
CA GLN A 254 5.83 -15.85 -16.48
C GLN A 254 5.74 -14.53 -15.69
N TRP A 255 5.74 -14.65 -14.37
CA TRP A 255 5.74 -13.50 -13.49
C TRP A 255 7.08 -12.79 -13.46
N ASN A 256 7.09 -11.50 -13.69
CA ASN A 256 8.20 -10.58 -13.48
C ASN A 256 7.92 -9.72 -12.25
N SER A 257 8.97 -9.22 -11.60
CA SER A 257 8.85 -8.32 -10.46
C SER A 257 9.44 -6.95 -10.80
N TYR A 258 8.69 -5.89 -10.55
CA TYR A 258 9.23 -4.53 -10.52
C TYR A 258 9.47 -4.07 -9.07
N GLU A 259 10.57 -3.35 -8.87
CA GLU A 259 10.74 -2.41 -7.78
C GLU A 259 10.97 -1.01 -8.38
N ILE A 260 10.08 -0.08 -8.09
CA ILE A 260 10.11 1.30 -8.58
C ILE A 260 10.37 2.21 -7.40
N LYS A 261 11.54 2.88 -7.38
CA LYS A 261 11.90 3.83 -6.32
C LYS A 261 11.77 5.24 -6.83
N VAL A 262 11.01 6.05 -6.10
CA VAL A 262 10.86 7.48 -6.32
C VAL A 262 11.40 8.21 -5.10
N GLN A 263 12.35 9.14 -5.31
CA GLN A 263 12.91 9.94 -4.23
C GLN A 263 13.29 11.33 -4.76
N GLY A 264 12.55 12.35 -4.36
CA GLY A 264 12.57 13.64 -5.02
C GLY A 264 12.21 13.47 -6.50
N GLU A 265 12.92 14.16 -7.38
CA GLU A 265 12.72 14.07 -8.84
C GLU A 265 13.45 12.88 -9.50
N ARG A 266 13.92 11.90 -8.72
CA ARG A 266 14.62 10.71 -9.23
C ARG A 266 13.75 9.47 -9.16
N LEU A 267 13.71 8.73 -10.27
CA LEU A 267 13.01 7.46 -10.43
C LEU A 267 13.99 6.38 -10.86
N GLN A 268 14.00 5.26 -10.14
CA GLN A 268 14.81 4.09 -10.45
C GLN A 268 13.90 2.88 -10.65
N VAL A 269 14.18 2.09 -11.69
CA VAL A 269 13.43 0.86 -12.00
C VAL A 269 14.35 -0.36 -11.88
N PHE A 270 13.89 -1.33 -11.11
CA PHE A 270 14.53 -2.64 -10.97
C PHE A 270 13.58 -3.71 -11.52
N LEU A 271 14.08 -4.56 -12.38
CA LEU A 271 13.38 -5.73 -12.92
C LEU A 271 14.02 -6.99 -12.37
N ASN A 272 13.25 -7.84 -11.71
CA ASN A 272 13.72 -9.08 -11.09
C ASN A 272 15.01 -8.89 -10.24
N GLY A 273 15.08 -7.75 -9.52
CA GLY A 273 16.17 -7.37 -8.63
C GLY A 273 17.33 -6.62 -9.30
N VAL A 274 17.37 -6.51 -10.63
CA VAL A 274 18.42 -5.80 -11.36
C VAL A 274 17.98 -4.41 -11.78
N LYS A 275 18.79 -3.39 -11.47
CA LYS A 275 18.50 -2.01 -11.88
C LYS A 275 18.62 -1.85 -13.39
N ILE A 276 17.53 -1.50 -14.05
CA ILE A 276 17.44 -1.35 -15.50
C ILE A 276 17.20 0.08 -15.97
N ASN A 277 16.76 0.99 -15.06
CA ASN A 277 16.58 2.40 -15.39
C ASN A 277 16.91 3.29 -14.18
N ASP A 278 17.37 4.52 -14.46
CA ASP A 278 17.68 5.55 -13.48
C ASP A 278 17.42 6.91 -14.12
N PHE A 279 16.24 7.45 -13.90
CA PHE A 279 15.70 8.65 -14.53
C PHE A 279 15.64 9.80 -13.52
N THR A 280 15.92 11.02 -13.97
CA THR A 280 15.69 12.23 -13.18
C THR A 280 14.78 13.15 -14.00
N ASN A 281 13.66 13.53 -13.41
CA ASN A 281 12.73 14.47 -14.01
C ASN A 281 13.40 15.84 -14.20
N LYS A 282 13.19 16.42 -15.39
CA LYS A 282 13.60 17.78 -15.74
C LYS A 282 12.47 18.55 -16.44
N ASP A 283 11.30 17.92 -16.59
CA ASP A 283 10.14 18.52 -17.19
C ASP A 283 9.45 19.41 -16.13
N PRO A 284 9.33 20.72 -16.34
CA PRO A 284 8.72 21.62 -15.37
C PRO A 284 7.20 21.45 -15.21
N GLU A 285 6.55 20.73 -16.13
CA GLU A 285 5.10 20.49 -16.09
C GLU A 285 4.74 19.16 -15.39
N ARG A 286 5.75 18.38 -14.99
CA ARG A 286 5.60 17.08 -14.31
C ARG A 286 6.37 17.08 -13.01
N SER A 287 5.92 16.30 -12.03
CA SER A 287 6.60 16.13 -10.74
C SER A 287 6.64 14.66 -10.32
N LEU A 288 7.70 14.28 -9.65
CA LEU A 288 7.82 13.03 -8.92
C LEU A 288 7.81 13.24 -7.40
N THR A 289 7.77 14.51 -6.95
CA THR A 289 7.84 14.85 -5.52
C THR A 289 6.52 14.64 -4.79
N ASP A 290 5.42 14.55 -5.52
CA ASP A 290 4.08 14.23 -5.03
C ASP A 290 3.25 13.60 -6.15
N GLY A 291 2.17 12.92 -5.80
CA GLY A 291 1.23 12.32 -6.74
C GLY A 291 0.86 10.88 -6.40
N TYR A 292 0.17 10.25 -7.33
CA TYR A 292 -0.40 8.92 -7.16
C TYR A 292 0.35 7.89 -8.00
N ILE A 293 0.09 6.61 -7.70
CA ILE A 293 0.53 5.46 -8.48
C ILE A 293 -0.68 4.79 -9.13
N GLY A 294 -0.48 4.21 -10.32
CA GLY A 294 -1.56 3.53 -11.03
C GLY A 294 -1.05 2.41 -11.94
N LEU A 295 -1.97 1.54 -12.33
CA LEU A 295 -1.75 0.43 -13.26
C LEU A 295 -2.55 0.71 -14.52
N GLN A 296 -1.91 0.60 -15.68
CA GLN A 296 -2.56 0.82 -16.95
C GLN A 296 -3.31 -0.43 -17.41
N ASN A 297 -4.53 -0.22 -17.93
CA ASN A 297 -5.15 -1.11 -18.88
C ASN A 297 -5.08 -0.40 -20.25
N HIS A 298 -4.33 -0.96 -21.20
CA HIS A 298 -4.00 -0.28 -22.44
C HIS A 298 -5.05 -0.54 -23.54
N GLY A 299 -5.12 -1.75 -24.04
CA GLY A 299 -5.98 -2.15 -25.14
C GLY A 299 -7.04 -3.18 -24.73
N ALA A 300 -8.06 -3.34 -25.59
CA ALA A 300 -9.13 -4.31 -25.33
C ALA A 300 -8.64 -5.77 -25.37
N ASP A 301 -7.61 -6.02 -26.14
CA ASP A 301 -7.01 -7.34 -26.34
C ASP A 301 -5.82 -7.60 -25.41
N ASP A 302 -5.33 -6.57 -24.71
CA ASP A 302 -4.19 -6.69 -23.81
C ASP A 302 -4.58 -7.40 -22.50
N GLN A 303 -3.83 -8.44 -22.13
CA GLN A 303 -4.06 -9.23 -20.93
C GLN A 303 -2.85 -9.20 -20.01
N VAL A 304 -2.88 -8.27 -19.06
CA VAL A 304 -1.82 -8.11 -18.07
C VAL A 304 -2.38 -8.33 -16.67
N SER A 305 -1.66 -9.11 -15.88
CA SER A 305 -2.02 -9.41 -14.51
C SER A 305 -1.02 -8.80 -13.54
N PHE A 306 -1.52 -8.33 -12.38
CA PHE A 306 -0.69 -7.79 -11.30
C PHE A 306 -1.02 -8.47 -9.97
N ARG A 307 -0.02 -8.60 -9.09
CA ARG A 307 -0.17 -9.10 -7.72
C ARG A 307 0.95 -8.62 -6.81
N ASN A 308 0.90 -8.98 -5.53
CA ASN A 308 1.95 -8.69 -4.54
C ASN A 308 2.33 -7.20 -4.50
N ILE A 309 1.33 -6.30 -4.64
CA ILE A 309 1.58 -4.87 -4.69
C ILE A 309 1.86 -4.35 -3.28
N GLN A 310 3.08 -3.86 -3.08
CA GLN A 310 3.59 -3.45 -1.78
C GLN A 310 4.25 -2.07 -1.89
N LEU A 311 4.05 -1.27 -0.89
CA LEU A 311 4.57 0.10 -0.79
C LEU A 311 5.40 0.27 0.47
N LYS A 312 6.55 0.94 0.32
CA LYS A 312 7.38 1.40 1.42
C LYS A 312 7.64 2.88 1.24
N GLU A 313 7.28 3.69 2.24
CA GLU A 313 7.64 5.10 2.23
C GLU A 313 9.12 5.29 2.57
N LEU A 314 9.76 6.19 1.86
CA LEU A 314 11.18 6.51 2.05
C LEU A 314 11.30 7.90 2.68
N PRO A 315 12.39 8.18 3.42
CA PRO A 315 12.64 9.52 3.90
C PRO A 315 12.67 10.51 2.72
N THR A 316 11.96 11.61 2.86
CA THR A 316 12.11 12.73 1.94
C THR A 316 13.54 13.24 2.05
N THR A 317 14.27 13.29 0.94
CA THR A 317 15.54 14.00 0.90
C THR A 317 15.22 15.46 1.17
N GLY A 318 15.65 15.97 2.33
CA GLY A 318 15.55 17.40 2.63
C GLY A 318 16.20 18.19 1.50
N GLY A 319 15.48 19.19 1.03
CA GLY A 319 16.02 20.17 0.11
C GLY A 319 17.10 21.02 0.75
#